data_17cd2bbb26469cb64bcf29e706fb623b
#
_entry.id   17cd2bbb26469cb64bcf29e706fb623b
#
_cell.length_a   1.000
_cell.length_b   1.000
_cell.length_c   1.000
_cell.angle_alpha   90.00
_cell.angle_beta   90.00
_cell.angle_gamma   90.00
#
_symmetry.space_group_name_H-M   'P 1'
#
loop_
_entity.id
_entity.type
_entity.pdbx_description
1 polymer ?
#
loop_
_entity_poly.entity_id
_entity_poly.type
_entity_poly.pdbx_seq_one_letter_code
_entity_poly.pdbx_strand_id
1 'polypeptide(L)'
;MEERLEDEGGGRWERARRASGGRRWLGPFLVIVVVPILIGAVVALVLGRNLGFEAVRRRTVHKFPDVQWVSTAELATWREDPGRTQPLLLDARSKVEYQVSHLRDAVLDDAARPSLRPVKGLPPNNPIVVYGSVGYRGARLANWLGRQGFTNVRNLTGGIFLWANEDRPVFRDTRPVTEVHPYDHRWGLLLVSGVRAAAPDLQTPFAAP
;
A
#
# COMPACT_ATOMS: atom_id res chain seq x y z
N MET A 1 -26.08 61.15 65.07
CA MET A 1 -24.77 61.05 64.41
C MET A 1 -24.74 59.64 63.80
N GLU A 2 -25.32 59.53 62.59
CA GLU A 2 -25.43 58.30 61.82
C GLU A 2 -24.25 58.31 60.84
N GLU A 3 -23.47 57.27 60.86
CA GLU A 3 -22.39 57.06 59.95
C GLU A 3 -22.70 55.94 58.96
N ARG A 4 -22.67 56.32 57.74
CA ARG A 4 -23.00 55.61 56.52
C ARG A 4 -21.98 54.47 56.29
N LEU A 5 -22.41 53.22 56.18
CA LEU A 5 -21.62 52.12 55.66
C LEU A 5 -22.04 51.85 54.21
N GLU A 6 -21.24 52.29 53.28
CA GLU A 6 -21.45 52.08 51.88
C GLU A 6 -21.08 50.65 51.47
N ASP A 7 -21.92 50.10 50.63
CA ASP A 7 -21.88 48.78 50.00
C ASP A 7 -20.71 48.69 49.01
N GLU A 8 -19.67 47.89 49.29
CA GLU A 8 -18.59 47.54 48.38
C GLU A 8 -18.57 46.08 47.95
N GLY A 9 -19.76 45.40 47.87
CA GLY A 9 -19.87 43.98 47.54
C GLY A 9 -20.22 43.59 46.09
N GLY A 10 -20.62 44.59 45.27
CA GLY A 10 -21.28 44.32 43.98
C GLY A 10 -20.41 43.98 42.73
N GLY A 11 -19.11 44.19 42.79
CA GLY A 11 -18.29 44.21 41.56
C GLY A 11 -17.41 43.02 41.24
N ARG A 12 -17.26 42.04 42.11
CA ARG A 12 -16.26 40.98 41.97
C ARG A 12 -16.79 39.71 41.26
N TRP A 13 -18.08 39.38 41.41
CA TRP A 13 -18.68 38.19 40.82
C TRP A 13 -19.28 38.42 39.44
N GLU A 14 -19.55 39.63 39.00
CA GLU A 14 -19.95 39.93 37.63
C GLU A 14 -18.79 39.75 36.61
N ARG A 15 -17.54 39.97 37.01
CA ARG A 15 -16.35 39.77 36.15
C ARG A 15 -16.03 38.28 35.91
N ALA A 16 -16.40 37.41 36.82
CA ALA A 16 -16.17 35.97 36.68
C ALA A 16 -17.12 35.28 35.67
N ARG A 17 -18.29 35.87 35.40
CA ARG A 17 -19.25 35.30 34.43
C ARG A 17 -18.92 35.56 32.97
N ARG A 18 -18.10 36.56 32.65
CA ARG A 18 -17.70 36.90 31.26
C ARG A 18 -16.55 36.04 30.71
N ALA A 19 -15.79 35.37 31.57
CA ALA A 19 -14.64 34.57 31.15
C ALA A 19 -14.97 33.13 30.74
N SER A 20 -16.19 32.61 30.98
CA SER A 20 -16.55 31.20 30.72
C SER A 20 -17.28 30.98 29.40
N GLY A 21 -17.60 32.02 28.63
CA GLY A 21 -18.39 31.92 27.39
C GLY A 21 -17.64 31.32 26.20
N GLY A 22 -16.32 31.45 26.13
CA GLY A 22 -15.54 31.03 24.95
C GLY A 22 -15.26 29.53 24.83
N ARG A 23 -15.21 28.81 25.94
CA ARG A 23 -14.85 27.37 25.95
C ARG A 23 -15.98 26.41 25.59
N ARG A 24 -17.21 26.82 25.71
CA ARG A 24 -18.39 25.93 25.50
C ARG A 24 -18.70 25.65 24.02
N TRP A 25 -18.23 26.50 23.09
CA TRP A 25 -18.48 26.36 21.65
C TRP A 25 -17.38 25.58 20.92
N LEU A 26 -16.21 25.41 21.51
CA LEU A 26 -15.10 24.67 20.90
C LEU A 26 -15.39 23.19 20.72
N GLY A 27 -16.11 22.56 21.67
CA GLY A 27 -16.48 21.15 21.59
C GLY A 27 -17.39 20.81 20.39
N PRO A 28 -18.57 21.45 20.25
CA PRO A 28 -19.45 21.19 19.11
C PRO A 28 -18.85 21.62 17.77
N PHE A 29 -18.08 22.71 17.73
CA PHE A 29 -17.35 23.13 16.52
C PHE A 29 -16.35 22.05 16.07
N LEU A 30 -15.60 21.45 16.99
CA LEU A 30 -14.63 20.40 16.71
C LEU A 30 -15.33 19.16 16.11
N VAL A 31 -16.47 18.76 16.65
CA VAL A 31 -17.22 17.59 16.17
C VAL A 31 -17.93 17.86 14.84
N ILE A 32 -18.58 19.01 14.71
CA ILE A 32 -19.44 19.29 13.54
C ILE A 32 -18.63 19.71 12.30
N VAL A 33 -17.47 20.35 12.49
CA VAL A 33 -16.67 20.87 11.38
C VAL A 33 -15.39 20.07 11.15
N VAL A 34 -14.61 19.85 12.19
CA VAL A 34 -13.27 19.21 12.04
C VAL A 34 -13.39 17.74 11.71
N VAL A 35 -14.30 17.00 12.35
CA VAL A 35 -14.46 15.56 12.10
C VAL A 35 -14.87 15.27 10.66
N PRO A 36 -15.88 15.92 10.06
CA PRO A 36 -16.21 15.72 8.65
C PRO A 36 -15.08 16.08 7.68
N ILE A 37 -14.30 17.12 7.97
CA ILE A 37 -13.13 17.50 7.16
C ILE A 37 -12.08 16.38 7.20
N LEU A 38 -11.78 15.85 8.38
CA LEU A 38 -10.81 14.75 8.53
C LEU A 38 -11.31 13.47 7.81
N ILE A 39 -12.58 13.13 7.96
CA ILE A 39 -13.18 12.01 7.24
C ILE A 39 -13.08 12.23 5.73
N GLY A 40 -13.43 13.41 5.24
CA GLY A 40 -13.30 13.78 3.82
C GLY A 40 -11.87 13.65 3.30
N ALA A 41 -10.89 14.10 4.07
CA ALA A 41 -9.47 13.98 3.73
C ALA A 41 -9.01 12.50 3.65
N VAL A 42 -9.43 11.67 4.61
CA VAL A 42 -9.14 10.22 4.60
C VAL A 42 -9.79 9.54 3.40
N VAL A 43 -11.06 9.83 3.13
CA VAL A 43 -11.77 9.29 1.96
C VAL A 43 -11.09 9.71 0.65
N ALA A 44 -10.71 10.97 0.51
CA ALA A 44 -10.00 11.47 -0.67
C ALA A 44 -8.64 10.78 -0.86
N LEU A 45 -7.91 10.52 0.22
CA LEU A 45 -6.63 9.82 0.19
C LEU A 45 -6.80 8.35 -0.26
N VAL A 46 -7.81 7.65 0.28
CA VAL A 46 -8.11 6.25 -0.09
C VAL A 46 -8.54 6.17 -1.55
N LEU A 47 -9.47 7.03 -1.98
CA LEU A 47 -9.93 7.08 -3.38
C LEU A 47 -8.77 7.41 -4.32
N GLY A 48 -7.92 8.38 -3.98
CA GLY A 48 -6.75 8.75 -4.79
C GLY A 48 -5.78 7.58 -5.00
N ARG A 49 -5.51 6.79 -3.95
CA ARG A 49 -4.69 5.57 -4.07
C ARG A 49 -5.34 4.52 -4.97
N ASN A 50 -6.63 4.24 -4.77
CA ASN A 50 -7.36 3.27 -5.59
C ASN A 50 -7.40 3.67 -7.07
N LEU A 51 -7.62 4.95 -7.37
CA LEU A 51 -7.53 5.48 -8.73
C LEU A 51 -6.10 5.34 -9.30
N GLY A 52 -5.08 5.53 -8.48
CA GLY A 52 -3.67 5.32 -8.87
C GLY A 52 -3.40 3.86 -9.28
N PHE A 53 -3.81 2.89 -8.46
CA PHE A 53 -3.68 1.46 -8.82
C PHE A 53 -4.45 1.11 -10.09
N GLU A 54 -5.68 1.62 -10.23
CA GLU A 54 -6.50 1.35 -11.40
C GLU A 54 -5.92 1.98 -12.68
N ALA A 55 -5.37 3.18 -12.60
CA ALA A 55 -4.69 3.82 -13.74
C ALA A 55 -3.47 3.00 -14.20
N VAL A 56 -2.66 2.49 -13.25
CA VAL A 56 -1.54 1.60 -13.57
C VAL A 56 -2.04 0.31 -14.19
N ARG A 57 -3.06 -0.31 -13.61
CA ARG A 57 -3.66 -1.55 -14.13
C ARG A 57 -4.14 -1.39 -15.57
N ARG A 58 -4.93 -0.35 -15.87
CA ARG A 58 -5.45 -0.08 -17.24
C ARG A 58 -4.33 0.07 -18.25
N ARG A 59 -3.29 0.86 -17.90
CA ARG A 59 -2.12 1.06 -18.76
C ARG A 59 -1.36 -0.25 -19.00
N THR A 60 -1.24 -1.06 -17.94
CA THR A 60 -0.52 -2.34 -18.01
C THR A 60 -1.28 -3.38 -18.82
N VAL A 61 -2.60 -3.50 -18.66
CA VAL A 61 -3.46 -4.39 -19.45
C VAL A 61 -3.43 -4.00 -20.92
N HIS A 62 -3.45 -2.69 -21.24
CA HIS A 62 -3.34 -2.24 -22.63
C HIS A 62 -1.99 -2.64 -23.26
N LYS A 63 -0.90 -2.59 -22.50
CA LYS A 63 0.45 -2.95 -23.00
C LYS A 63 0.68 -4.47 -23.05
N PHE A 64 0.04 -5.23 -22.17
CA PHE A 64 0.20 -6.68 -22.03
C PHE A 64 -1.19 -7.36 -21.98
N PRO A 65 -1.94 -7.38 -23.09
CA PRO A 65 -3.35 -7.82 -23.11
C PRO A 65 -3.52 -9.30 -22.80
N ASP A 66 -2.52 -10.14 -23.11
CA ASP A 66 -2.59 -11.60 -22.92
C ASP A 66 -2.23 -12.04 -21.49
N VAL A 67 -1.78 -11.12 -20.64
CA VAL A 67 -1.40 -11.45 -19.26
C VAL A 67 -2.66 -11.68 -18.42
N GLN A 68 -2.74 -12.86 -17.82
CA GLN A 68 -3.76 -13.16 -16.83
C GLN A 68 -3.47 -12.49 -15.49
N TRP A 69 -4.52 -12.17 -14.74
CA TRP A 69 -4.42 -11.48 -13.47
C TRP A 69 -5.02 -12.30 -12.34
N VAL A 70 -4.48 -12.11 -11.15
CA VAL A 70 -5.01 -12.64 -9.89
C VAL A 70 -5.09 -11.48 -8.88
N SER A 71 -6.18 -11.38 -8.14
CA SER A 71 -6.31 -10.40 -7.06
C SER A 71 -5.51 -10.83 -5.82
N THR A 72 -5.25 -9.88 -4.93
CA THR A 72 -4.62 -10.15 -3.63
C THR A 72 -5.45 -11.10 -2.78
N ALA A 73 -6.79 -10.94 -2.80
CA ALA A 73 -7.71 -11.81 -2.08
C ALA A 73 -7.70 -13.23 -2.63
N GLU A 74 -7.79 -13.41 -3.96
CA GLU A 74 -7.72 -14.72 -4.60
C GLU A 74 -6.38 -15.43 -4.33
N LEU A 75 -5.25 -14.69 -4.39
CA LEU A 75 -3.95 -15.28 -4.08
C LEU A 75 -3.86 -15.69 -2.60
N ALA A 76 -4.38 -14.89 -1.67
CA ALA A 76 -4.39 -15.23 -0.26
C ALA A 76 -5.17 -16.53 0.00
N THR A 77 -6.41 -16.61 -0.50
CA THR A 77 -7.23 -17.82 -0.41
C THR A 77 -6.55 -19.03 -1.08
N TRP A 78 -5.93 -18.81 -2.24
CA TRP A 78 -5.21 -19.89 -2.92
C TRP A 78 -4.06 -20.45 -2.09
N ARG A 79 -3.32 -19.58 -1.41
CA ARG A 79 -2.19 -19.99 -0.56
C ARG A 79 -2.61 -20.70 0.73
N GLU A 80 -3.81 -20.48 1.19
CA GLU A 80 -4.40 -21.14 2.36
C GLU A 80 -5.07 -22.48 2.04
N ASP A 81 -5.34 -22.77 0.77
CA ASP A 81 -6.00 -24.00 0.35
C ASP A 81 -5.00 -25.17 0.20
N PRO A 82 -5.00 -26.16 1.11
CA PRO A 82 -4.10 -27.31 1.05
C PRO A 82 -4.46 -28.29 -0.08
N GLY A 83 -5.68 -28.25 -0.59
CA GLY A 83 -6.15 -29.09 -1.71
C GLY A 83 -5.72 -28.57 -3.08
N ARG A 84 -5.16 -27.37 -3.15
CA ARG A 84 -4.78 -26.73 -4.40
C ARG A 84 -3.27 -26.69 -4.59
N THR A 85 -2.78 -27.03 -5.81
CA THR A 85 -1.37 -26.87 -6.15
C THR A 85 -0.92 -25.44 -5.89
N GLN A 86 0.06 -25.28 -5.01
CA GLN A 86 0.58 -23.95 -4.65
C GLN A 86 1.32 -23.32 -5.83
N PRO A 87 1.11 -22.02 -6.10
CA PRO A 87 1.81 -21.34 -7.17
C PRO A 87 3.26 -21.05 -6.79
N LEU A 88 4.18 -21.16 -7.76
CA LEU A 88 5.48 -20.54 -7.62
C LEU A 88 5.30 -19.02 -7.63
N LEU A 89 5.81 -18.34 -6.60
CA LEU A 89 5.79 -16.87 -6.52
C LEU A 89 7.10 -16.30 -7.06
N LEU A 90 7.01 -15.37 -8.04
CA LEU A 90 8.16 -14.68 -8.59
C LEU A 90 8.08 -13.18 -8.30
N ASP A 91 9.12 -12.66 -7.66
CA ASP A 91 9.28 -11.22 -7.43
C ASP A 91 10.02 -10.58 -8.61
N ALA A 92 9.31 -9.78 -9.37
CA ALA A 92 9.85 -9.10 -10.57
C ALA A 92 10.58 -7.78 -10.25
N ARG A 93 10.82 -7.49 -8.97
CA ARG A 93 11.49 -6.27 -8.52
C ARG A 93 13.02 -6.45 -8.51
N SER A 94 13.71 -5.38 -8.17
CA SER A 94 15.16 -5.43 -7.97
C SER A 94 15.54 -6.19 -6.69
N LYS A 95 16.80 -6.62 -6.62
CA LYS A 95 17.36 -7.27 -5.43
C LYS A 95 17.26 -6.39 -4.18
N VAL A 96 17.47 -5.09 -4.29
CA VAL A 96 17.38 -4.15 -3.17
C VAL A 96 15.96 -4.10 -2.61
N GLU A 97 14.95 -4.03 -3.48
CA GLU A 97 13.54 -4.05 -3.06
C GLU A 97 13.15 -5.38 -2.41
N TYR A 98 13.59 -6.50 -2.98
CA TYR A 98 13.37 -7.85 -2.45
C TYR A 98 13.97 -8.02 -1.05
N GLN A 99 15.17 -7.50 -0.82
CA GLN A 99 15.86 -7.57 0.47
C GLN A 99 15.17 -6.76 1.57
N VAL A 100 14.41 -5.72 1.24
CA VAL A 100 13.59 -5.00 2.22
C VAL A 100 12.44 -5.90 2.68
N SER A 101 11.67 -6.41 1.73
CA SER A 101 10.62 -7.41 1.99
C SER A 101 10.10 -8.05 0.70
N HIS A 102 9.52 -9.24 0.81
CA HIS A 102 8.91 -10.00 -0.29
C HIS A 102 7.72 -10.82 0.24
N LEU A 103 6.92 -11.40 -0.64
CA LEU A 103 5.89 -12.35 -0.24
C LEU A 103 6.58 -13.65 0.25
N ARG A 104 5.95 -14.34 1.19
CA ARG A 104 6.48 -15.62 1.73
C ARG A 104 6.80 -16.59 0.59
N ASP A 105 7.97 -17.20 0.62
CA ASP A 105 8.47 -18.20 -0.34
C ASP A 105 8.63 -17.66 -1.78
N ALA A 106 8.58 -16.36 -2.00
CA ALA A 106 8.81 -15.78 -3.31
C ALA A 106 10.29 -15.90 -3.73
N VAL A 107 10.52 -16.19 -4.99
CA VAL A 107 11.84 -16.23 -5.62
C VAL A 107 12.05 -14.96 -6.43
N LEU A 108 13.21 -14.32 -6.28
CA LEU A 108 13.57 -13.14 -7.06
C LEU A 108 13.86 -13.52 -8.52
N ASP A 109 13.18 -12.87 -9.46
CA ASP A 109 13.50 -12.89 -10.88
C ASP A 109 13.29 -11.50 -11.49
N ASP A 110 14.33 -10.67 -11.40
CA ASP A 110 14.26 -9.27 -11.79
C ASP A 110 13.80 -9.11 -13.25
N ALA A 111 12.66 -8.48 -13.45
CA ALA A 111 12.08 -8.25 -14.77
C ALA A 111 13.00 -7.44 -15.72
N ALA A 112 14.05 -6.78 -15.22
CA ALA A 112 15.05 -6.13 -16.07
C ALA A 112 15.99 -7.15 -16.74
N ARG A 113 16.21 -8.29 -16.08
CA ARG A 113 17.08 -9.38 -16.53
C ARG A 113 16.43 -10.74 -16.22
N PRO A 114 15.28 -11.06 -16.86
CA PRO A 114 14.55 -12.27 -16.56
C PRO A 114 15.35 -13.52 -16.91
N SER A 115 15.16 -14.58 -16.12
CA SER A 115 15.85 -15.85 -16.34
C SER A 115 14.91 -17.05 -16.20
N LEU A 116 15.25 -18.15 -16.87
CA LEU A 116 14.50 -19.40 -16.69
C LEU A 116 14.95 -20.21 -15.46
N ARG A 117 15.90 -19.72 -14.66
CA ARG A 117 16.43 -20.44 -13.50
C ARG A 117 15.35 -20.81 -12.49
N PRO A 118 14.46 -19.87 -12.06
CA PRO A 118 13.44 -20.17 -11.07
C PRO A 118 12.40 -21.21 -11.54
N VAL A 119 12.20 -21.32 -12.86
CA VAL A 119 11.19 -22.19 -13.48
C VAL A 119 11.79 -23.43 -14.14
N LYS A 120 13.09 -23.66 -13.96
CA LYS A 120 13.79 -24.80 -14.58
C LYS A 120 13.19 -26.13 -14.11
N GLY A 121 12.78 -26.97 -15.06
CA GLY A 121 12.22 -28.29 -14.79
C GLY A 121 10.73 -28.30 -14.41
N LEU A 122 10.09 -27.13 -14.36
CA LEU A 122 8.65 -27.06 -14.17
C LEU A 122 7.89 -27.38 -15.46
N PRO A 123 6.75 -28.07 -15.37
CA PRO A 123 5.89 -28.27 -16.54
C PRO A 123 5.29 -26.94 -17.02
N PRO A 124 4.98 -26.79 -18.33
CA PRO A 124 4.45 -25.55 -18.89
C PRO A 124 3.18 -25.02 -18.22
N ASN A 125 2.35 -25.89 -17.66
CA ASN A 125 1.10 -25.57 -16.98
C ASN A 125 1.24 -25.37 -15.47
N ASN A 126 2.47 -25.41 -14.92
CA ASN A 126 2.68 -25.14 -13.51
C ASN A 126 2.13 -23.76 -13.14
N PRO A 127 1.35 -23.62 -12.06
CA PRO A 127 0.86 -22.31 -11.66
C PRO A 127 2.01 -21.41 -11.19
N ILE A 128 2.10 -20.24 -11.79
CA ILE A 128 3.09 -19.21 -11.47
C ILE A 128 2.34 -17.89 -11.20
N VAL A 129 2.63 -17.25 -10.09
CA VAL A 129 2.16 -15.89 -9.82
C VAL A 129 3.37 -14.97 -9.75
N VAL A 130 3.36 -13.96 -10.60
CA VAL A 130 4.40 -12.95 -10.68
C VAL A 130 3.90 -11.65 -10.05
N TYR A 131 4.74 -10.91 -9.35
CA TYR A 131 4.38 -9.61 -8.82
C TYR A 131 5.52 -8.61 -8.96
N GLY A 132 5.19 -7.32 -8.99
CA GLY A 132 6.11 -6.19 -8.88
C GLY A 132 5.65 -5.27 -7.76
N SER A 133 6.05 -4.00 -7.79
CA SER A 133 5.58 -3.01 -6.82
C SER A 133 4.07 -2.74 -6.98
N VAL A 134 3.64 -2.36 -8.19
CA VAL A 134 2.25 -1.96 -8.52
C VAL A 134 1.63 -2.76 -9.67
N GLY A 135 2.33 -3.81 -10.16
CA GLY A 135 1.85 -4.72 -11.19
C GLY A 135 2.52 -4.59 -12.58
N TYR A 136 3.14 -3.48 -12.94
CA TYR A 136 3.73 -3.31 -14.29
C TYR A 136 4.91 -4.26 -14.56
N ARG A 137 5.90 -4.32 -13.65
CA ARG A 137 7.06 -5.22 -13.82
C ARG A 137 6.66 -6.69 -13.76
N GLY A 138 5.68 -7.02 -12.89
CA GLY A 138 5.13 -8.37 -12.84
C GLY A 138 4.46 -8.77 -14.15
N ALA A 139 3.66 -7.89 -14.77
CA ALA A 139 3.05 -8.16 -16.07
C ALA A 139 4.10 -8.33 -17.19
N ARG A 140 5.18 -7.54 -17.16
CA ARG A 140 6.28 -7.69 -18.12
C ARG A 140 6.95 -9.07 -18.00
N LEU A 141 7.23 -9.52 -16.78
CA LEU A 141 7.82 -10.84 -16.53
C LEU A 141 6.83 -11.96 -16.87
N ALA A 142 5.55 -11.82 -16.51
CA ALA A 142 4.51 -12.78 -16.87
C ALA A 142 4.37 -12.95 -18.40
N ASN A 143 4.35 -11.84 -19.13
CA ASN A 143 4.31 -11.85 -20.59
C ASN A 143 5.56 -12.50 -21.19
N TRP A 144 6.74 -12.26 -20.60
CA TRP A 144 7.97 -12.91 -21.04
C TRP A 144 7.93 -14.43 -20.80
N LEU A 145 7.49 -14.89 -19.62
CA LEU A 145 7.30 -16.33 -19.31
C LEU A 145 6.30 -16.99 -20.25
N GLY A 146 5.20 -16.32 -20.58
CA GLY A 146 4.24 -16.80 -21.57
C GLY A 146 4.88 -17.08 -22.93
N ARG A 147 5.78 -16.20 -23.38
CA ARG A 147 6.57 -16.41 -24.61
C ARG A 147 7.61 -17.53 -24.51
N GLN A 148 7.98 -17.93 -23.30
CA GLN A 148 8.83 -19.10 -23.05
C GLN A 148 8.04 -20.41 -22.97
N GLY A 149 6.70 -20.37 -23.18
CA GLY A 149 5.84 -21.53 -23.23
C GLY A 149 5.10 -21.85 -21.93
N PHE A 150 5.21 -21.03 -20.87
CA PHE A 150 4.42 -21.21 -19.66
C PHE A 150 2.99 -20.72 -19.87
N THR A 151 2.00 -21.59 -19.65
CA THR A 151 0.59 -21.33 -19.98
C THR A 151 -0.27 -20.90 -18.78
N ASN A 152 0.21 -21.06 -17.56
CA ASN A 152 -0.52 -20.74 -16.33
C ASN A 152 0.23 -19.69 -15.48
N VAL A 153 0.50 -18.55 -16.10
CA VAL A 153 1.20 -17.43 -15.47
C VAL A 153 0.22 -16.30 -15.21
N ARG A 154 0.17 -15.81 -13.97
CA ARG A 154 -0.71 -14.72 -13.56
C ARG A 154 0.09 -13.59 -12.92
N ASN A 155 -0.33 -12.35 -13.14
CA ASN A 155 0.23 -11.19 -12.49
C ASN A 155 -0.63 -10.74 -11.32
N LEU A 156 -0.02 -10.47 -10.18
CA LEU A 156 -0.72 -9.98 -8.98
C LEU A 156 -1.18 -8.54 -9.18
N THR A 157 -2.47 -8.32 -9.10
CA THR A 157 -3.09 -6.99 -9.20
C THR A 157 -2.59 -6.08 -8.07
N GLY A 158 -2.10 -4.90 -8.43
CA GLY A 158 -1.55 -3.94 -7.46
C GLY A 158 -0.20 -4.34 -6.84
N GLY A 159 0.31 -5.54 -7.15
CA GLY A 159 1.59 -6.06 -6.68
C GLY A 159 1.71 -6.09 -5.16
N ILE A 160 2.97 -6.03 -4.67
CA ILE A 160 3.24 -6.06 -3.23
C ILE A 160 2.73 -4.81 -2.50
N PHE A 161 2.54 -3.68 -3.20
CA PHE A 161 2.02 -2.47 -2.57
C PHE A 161 0.57 -2.64 -2.14
N LEU A 162 -0.30 -3.14 -3.03
CA LEU A 162 -1.69 -3.41 -2.66
C LEU A 162 -1.78 -4.52 -1.62
N TRP A 163 -0.98 -5.60 -1.76
CA TRP A 163 -0.88 -6.69 -0.79
C TRP A 163 -0.59 -6.18 0.62
N ALA A 164 0.42 -5.32 0.77
CA ALA A 164 0.81 -4.78 2.07
C ALA A 164 -0.14 -3.70 2.59
N ASN A 165 -0.77 -2.90 1.71
CA ASN A 165 -1.80 -1.93 2.10
C ASN A 165 -3.08 -2.59 2.65
N GLU A 166 -3.31 -3.87 2.34
CA GLU A 166 -4.38 -4.71 2.88
C GLU A 166 -3.95 -5.46 4.15
N ASP A 167 -2.90 -4.97 4.82
CA ASP A 167 -2.33 -5.56 6.05
C ASP A 167 -1.92 -7.04 5.90
N ARG A 168 -1.67 -7.50 4.67
CA ARG A 168 -1.21 -8.86 4.42
C ARG A 168 0.29 -8.98 4.69
N PRO A 169 0.75 -10.13 5.22
CA PRO A 169 2.12 -10.28 5.68
C PRO A 169 3.14 -10.25 4.53
N VAL A 170 4.21 -9.51 4.75
CA VAL A 170 5.42 -9.51 3.93
C VAL A 170 6.61 -9.94 4.78
N PHE A 171 7.67 -10.43 4.16
CA PHE A 171 8.76 -11.12 4.85
C PHE A 171 10.11 -10.59 4.41
N ARG A 172 11.05 -10.57 5.34
CA ARG A 172 12.49 -10.46 5.06
C ARG A 172 13.09 -11.82 5.42
N ASP A 173 13.55 -12.54 4.41
CA ASP A 173 13.87 -13.97 4.53
C ASP A 173 12.64 -14.74 5.07
N THR A 174 12.71 -15.29 6.27
CA THR A 174 11.62 -16.03 6.93
C THR A 174 10.86 -15.20 7.97
N ARG A 175 11.31 -13.98 8.28
CA ARG A 175 10.76 -13.14 9.36
C ARG A 175 9.66 -12.23 8.81
N PRO A 176 8.47 -12.18 9.42
CA PRO A 176 7.48 -11.20 9.06
C PRO A 176 7.99 -9.78 9.36
N VAL A 177 7.73 -8.86 8.44
CA VAL A 177 8.03 -7.44 8.57
C VAL A 177 6.83 -6.62 8.09
N THR A 178 6.81 -5.33 8.40
CA THR A 178 5.72 -4.43 7.97
C THR A 178 6.15 -3.52 6.82
N GLU A 179 7.45 -3.38 6.58
CA GLU A 179 8.01 -2.40 5.66
C GLU A 179 8.10 -2.93 4.23
N VAL A 180 7.74 -2.09 3.27
CA VAL A 180 7.92 -2.34 1.82
C VAL A 180 8.73 -1.20 1.21
N HIS A 181 9.71 -1.53 0.37
CA HIS A 181 10.51 -0.56 -0.35
C HIS A 181 9.62 0.25 -1.32
N PRO A 182 9.60 1.59 -1.24
CA PRO A 182 8.66 2.42 -1.99
C PRO A 182 8.99 2.52 -3.50
N TYR A 183 10.05 1.90 -3.98
CA TYR A 183 10.64 2.04 -5.31
C TYR A 183 11.25 3.43 -5.49
N ASP A 184 10.45 4.48 -5.60
CA ASP A 184 10.81 5.89 -5.57
C ASP A 184 9.78 6.70 -4.77
N HIS A 185 10.01 8.01 -4.68
CA HIS A 185 9.13 8.91 -3.93
C HIS A 185 7.69 8.96 -4.49
N ARG A 186 7.52 8.93 -5.81
CA ARG A 186 6.20 9.04 -6.47
C ARG A 186 5.37 7.77 -6.27
N TRP A 187 5.98 6.61 -6.55
CA TRP A 187 5.30 5.32 -6.36
C TRP A 187 5.03 5.02 -4.90
N GLY A 188 5.93 5.46 -4.01
CA GLY A 188 5.73 5.36 -2.56
C GLY A 188 4.47 6.05 -2.04
N LEU A 189 3.85 7.00 -2.78
CA LEU A 189 2.57 7.60 -2.41
C LEU A 189 1.40 6.60 -2.47
N LEU A 190 1.55 5.50 -3.20
CA LEU A 190 0.56 4.43 -3.24
C LEU A 190 0.64 3.48 -2.02
N LEU A 191 1.74 3.52 -1.27
CA LEU A 191 1.86 2.80 0.01
C LEU A 191 1.20 3.60 1.14
N VAL A 192 0.56 2.90 2.06
CA VAL A 192 0.16 3.47 3.36
C VAL A 192 1.43 3.88 4.12
N SER A 193 1.39 5.03 4.80
CA SER A 193 2.59 5.60 5.44
C SER A 193 3.26 4.66 6.44
N GLY A 194 2.49 3.87 7.20
CA GLY A 194 3.00 2.89 8.15
C GLY A 194 3.68 1.65 7.54
N VAL A 195 3.53 1.45 6.23
CA VAL A 195 4.11 0.30 5.50
C VAL A 195 5.32 0.72 4.67
N ARG A 196 5.50 2.02 4.46
CA ARG A 196 6.60 2.54 3.64
C ARG A 196 7.91 2.48 4.39
N ALA A 197 8.88 1.69 3.88
CA ALA A 197 10.24 1.70 4.40
C ALA A 197 10.88 3.10 4.25
N ALA A 198 11.66 3.50 5.25
CA ALA A 198 12.60 4.60 5.09
C ALA A 198 13.69 4.11 4.11
N ALA A 199 13.60 4.52 2.85
CA ALA A 199 14.56 4.09 1.85
C ALA A 199 15.89 4.83 2.03
N PRO A 200 16.98 4.16 2.33
CA PRO A 200 18.27 4.81 2.50
C PRO A 200 18.88 5.35 1.20
N ASP A 201 18.37 4.95 0.04
CA ASP A 201 18.92 5.42 -1.24
C ASP A 201 17.87 5.35 -2.37
N LEU A 202 17.10 6.44 -2.51
CA LEU A 202 16.15 6.62 -3.63
C LEU A 202 16.85 7.14 -4.92
N GLN A 203 18.18 7.10 -5.00
CA GLN A 203 18.95 7.82 -6.03
C GLN A 203 19.28 7.03 -7.29
N THR A 204 18.83 5.81 -7.46
CA THR A 204 18.94 5.14 -8.77
C THR A 204 17.57 5.03 -9.43
N PRO A 205 17.16 6.03 -10.24
CA PRO A 205 16.02 5.85 -11.10
C PRO A 205 16.34 4.76 -12.11
N PHE A 206 15.66 3.63 -12.00
CA PHE A 206 15.54 2.71 -13.12
C PHE A 206 14.88 3.51 -14.26
N ALA A 207 15.61 3.70 -15.36
CA ALA A 207 15.06 4.38 -16.52
C ALA A 207 13.72 3.74 -16.89
N ALA A 208 12.66 4.52 -16.72
CA ALA A 208 11.35 4.12 -17.22
C ALA A 208 11.43 4.05 -18.75
N PRO A 209 10.89 3.02 -19.39
CA PRO A 209 10.79 2.94 -20.83
C PRO A 209 9.86 4.01 -21.40
#